data_fcee7804a5c33e273f374bce73152200
#
_entry.id   fcee7804a5c33e273f374bce73152200
#
_cell.length_a   1.000
_cell.length_b   1.000
_cell.length_c   1.000
_cell.angle_alpha   90.00
_cell.angle_beta   90.00
_cell.angle_gamma   90.00
#
_symmetry.space_group_name_H-M   'P 1'
#
loop_
_entity.id
_entity.type
_entity.pdbx_description
1 polymer ?
#
loop_
_entity_poly.entity_id
_entity_poly.type
_entity_poly.pdbx_seq_one_letter_code
_entity_poly.pdbx_strand_id
1 'polypeptide(L)'
;MILLGIEAADSQEDADWLCKKIVNLRVFNDENGVMNKSILDVQGEILVVSQFTLMASTKKGNRPSYIRAAGHEIAVPLYEYFCNELSIALGKEVETGEFGADMKVELLNNGPVT
;
A
#
# COMPACT_ATOMS: atom_id res chain seq x y z
N MET A 1 -6.57 4.43 0.75
CA MET A 1 -6.29 2.99 1.02
C MET A 1 -5.13 2.54 0.16
N ILE A 2 -4.25 1.72 0.70
CA ILE A 2 -3.10 1.11 0.01
C ILE A 2 -3.28 -0.40 0.06
N LEU A 3 -3.14 -1.07 -1.08
CA LEU A 3 -3.01 -2.51 -1.16
C LEU A 3 -1.53 -2.83 -1.36
N LEU A 4 -0.92 -3.57 -0.43
CA LEU A 4 0.51 -3.85 -0.42
C LEU A 4 0.78 -5.32 -0.76
N GLY A 5 1.47 -5.56 -1.87
CA GLY A 5 2.02 -6.87 -2.23
C GLY A 5 3.52 -6.89 -1.98
N ILE A 6 4.04 -8.01 -1.51
CA ILE A 6 5.45 -8.22 -1.18
C ILE A 6 5.96 -9.44 -1.94
N GLU A 7 7.13 -9.32 -2.56
CA GLU A 7 7.83 -10.45 -3.17
C GLU A 7 9.14 -10.78 -2.41
N ALA A 8 9.68 -11.96 -2.65
CA ALA A 8 10.81 -12.46 -1.86
C ALA A 8 12.11 -11.64 -2.00
N ALA A 9 12.21 -10.82 -3.03
CA ALA A 9 13.38 -9.95 -3.27
C ALA A 9 13.26 -8.59 -2.57
N ASP A 10 12.10 -8.25 -2.04
CA ASP A 10 11.87 -6.95 -1.39
C ASP A 10 12.63 -6.87 -0.06
N SER A 11 13.06 -5.66 0.26
CA SER A 11 13.85 -5.32 1.44
C SER A 11 13.30 -4.13 2.20
N GLN A 12 13.88 -3.82 3.35
CA GLN A 12 13.56 -2.59 4.09
C GLN A 12 13.88 -1.32 3.29
N GLU A 13 14.91 -1.35 2.44
CA GLU A 13 15.26 -0.20 1.58
C GLU A 13 14.12 0.14 0.60
N ASP A 14 13.47 -0.89 0.05
CA ASP A 14 12.30 -0.72 -0.83
C ASP A 14 11.12 -0.12 -0.06
N ALA A 15 10.87 -0.63 1.16
CA ALA A 15 9.84 -0.10 2.04
C ALA A 15 10.10 1.37 2.40
N ASP A 16 11.32 1.72 2.78
CA ASP A 16 11.72 3.10 3.13
C ASP A 16 11.51 4.05 1.96
N TRP A 17 11.96 3.63 0.77
CA TRP A 17 11.79 4.44 -0.45
C TRP A 17 10.31 4.64 -0.74
N LEU A 18 9.52 3.59 -0.65
CA LEU A 18 8.09 3.63 -0.96
C LEU A 18 7.30 4.47 0.05
N CYS A 19 7.60 4.35 1.36
CA CYS A 19 6.98 5.17 2.40
C CYS A 19 7.22 6.67 2.16
N LYS A 20 8.47 7.06 1.89
CA LYS A 20 8.81 8.45 1.55
C LYS A 20 8.10 8.93 0.29
N LYS A 21 7.97 8.06 -0.72
CA LYS A 21 7.28 8.38 -1.96
C LYS A 21 5.79 8.59 -1.72
N ILE A 22 5.13 7.68 -1.00
CA ILE A 22 3.69 7.69 -0.75
C ILE A 22 3.24 8.98 -0.07
N VAL A 23 3.90 9.38 1.02
CA VAL A 23 3.48 10.57 1.77
C VAL A 23 3.67 11.88 1.02
N ASN A 24 4.54 11.87 0.01
CA ASN A 24 4.86 13.05 -0.80
C ASN A 24 4.18 13.05 -2.18
N LEU A 25 3.47 11.98 -2.57
CA LEU A 25 2.73 11.94 -3.83
C LEU A 25 1.67 13.04 -3.87
N ARG A 26 1.71 13.87 -4.90
CA ARG A 26 0.82 15.01 -5.08
C ARG A 26 -0.44 14.60 -5.85
N VAL A 27 -1.30 13.83 -5.19
CA VAL A 27 -2.49 13.19 -5.79
C VAL A 27 -3.81 13.78 -5.32
N PHE A 28 -3.78 14.80 -4.47
CA PHE A 28 -4.96 15.52 -4.02
C PHE A 28 -5.06 16.89 -4.69
N ASN A 29 -6.28 17.34 -4.96
CA ASN A 29 -6.53 18.61 -5.60
C ASN A 29 -6.19 19.79 -4.67
N ASP A 30 -5.63 20.83 -5.27
CA ASP A 30 -5.50 22.15 -4.66
C ASP A 30 -6.79 22.99 -4.81
N GLU A 31 -6.74 24.26 -4.41
CA GLU A 31 -7.86 25.19 -4.43
C GLU A 31 -8.36 25.50 -5.87
N ASN A 32 -7.52 25.24 -6.86
CA ASN A 32 -7.84 25.43 -8.29
C ASN A 32 -8.30 24.12 -8.98
N GLY A 33 -8.46 23.03 -8.22
CA GLY A 33 -8.82 21.73 -8.75
C GLY A 33 -7.69 21.00 -9.45
N VAL A 34 -6.45 21.45 -9.29
CA VAL A 34 -5.25 20.83 -9.87
C VAL A 34 -4.68 19.80 -8.89
N MET A 35 -4.36 18.60 -9.38
CA MET A 35 -3.69 17.55 -8.61
C MET A 35 -2.29 17.98 -8.20
N ASN A 36 -2.11 18.47 -6.99
CA ASN A 36 -0.94 19.21 -6.56
C ASN A 36 -0.55 19.03 -5.09
N LYS A 37 -1.45 18.55 -4.25
CA LYS A 37 -1.22 18.37 -2.81
C LYS A 37 -0.92 16.92 -2.46
N SER A 38 -0.02 16.72 -1.50
CA SER A 38 0.28 15.42 -0.89
C SER A 38 -0.72 15.08 0.21
N ILE A 39 -0.65 13.83 0.70
CA ILE A 39 -1.45 13.43 1.86
C ILE A 39 -1.04 14.20 3.13
N LEU A 40 0.22 14.61 3.25
CA LEU A 40 0.69 15.47 4.33
C LEU A 40 0.04 16.85 4.28
N ASP A 41 -0.06 17.46 3.08
CA ASP A 41 -0.66 18.79 2.90
C ASP A 41 -2.16 18.79 3.25
N VAL A 42 -2.86 17.72 2.94
CA VAL A 42 -4.30 17.60 3.24
C VAL A 42 -4.58 16.96 4.60
N GLN A 43 -3.55 16.60 5.36
CA GLN A 43 -3.65 15.94 6.67
C GLN A 43 -4.51 14.67 6.62
N GLY A 44 -4.41 13.93 5.51
CA GLY A 44 -5.19 12.72 5.26
C GLY A 44 -4.76 11.53 6.15
N GLU A 45 -5.51 10.45 6.04
CA GLU A 45 -5.29 9.20 6.76
C GLU A 45 -5.00 8.07 5.78
N ILE A 46 -4.29 7.04 6.25
CA ILE A 46 -3.91 5.88 5.43
C ILE A 46 -4.43 4.60 6.07
N LEU A 47 -5.06 3.77 5.25
CA LEU A 47 -5.34 2.36 5.55
C LEU A 47 -4.44 1.50 4.67
N VAL A 48 -3.66 0.60 5.28
CA VAL A 48 -2.80 -0.38 4.58
C VAL A 48 -3.38 -1.78 4.74
N VAL A 49 -3.61 -2.46 3.63
CA VAL A 49 -4.09 -3.85 3.60
C VAL A 49 -3.10 -4.69 2.80
N SER A 50 -2.67 -5.82 3.37
CA SER A 50 -1.83 -6.78 2.66
C SER A 50 -2.60 -7.44 1.52
N GLN A 51 -1.99 -7.55 0.33
CA GLN A 51 -2.63 -8.08 -0.87
C GLN A 51 -1.63 -8.86 -1.73
N PHE A 52 -1.41 -10.14 -1.43
CA PHE A 52 -0.46 -10.98 -2.18
C PHE A 52 -0.87 -11.20 -3.65
N THR A 53 -2.15 -11.10 -3.95
CA THR A 53 -2.68 -11.30 -5.31
C THR A 53 -2.27 -10.22 -6.31
N LEU A 54 -1.64 -9.13 -5.86
CA LEU A 54 -0.98 -8.16 -6.73
C LEU A 54 0.20 -8.79 -7.49
N MET A 55 0.80 -9.86 -6.95
CA MET A 55 1.89 -10.63 -7.57
C MET A 55 1.39 -11.70 -8.55
N ALA A 56 0.19 -11.56 -9.08
CA ALA A 56 -0.44 -12.53 -9.96
C ALA A 56 0.27 -12.63 -11.31
N SER A 57 0.35 -13.87 -11.83
CA SER A 57 0.72 -14.15 -13.20
C SER A 57 -0.37 -14.98 -13.89
N THR A 58 -0.83 -14.51 -15.06
CA THR A 58 -1.85 -15.16 -15.90
C THR A 58 -1.30 -15.56 -17.26
N LYS A 59 0.04 -15.70 -17.38
CA LYS A 59 0.71 -16.03 -18.65
C LYS A 59 0.38 -17.41 -19.17
N LYS A 60 0.03 -18.36 -18.28
CA LYS A 60 -0.31 -19.73 -18.64
C LYS A 60 -1.67 -20.13 -18.04
N GLY A 61 -2.64 -20.33 -18.93
CA GLY A 61 -4.00 -20.72 -18.52
C GLY A 61 -4.78 -19.61 -17.81
N ASN A 62 -5.97 -19.98 -17.33
CA ASN A 62 -6.93 -19.04 -16.75
C ASN A 62 -6.91 -19.01 -15.20
N ARG A 63 -6.12 -19.87 -14.56
CA ARG A 63 -5.91 -19.87 -13.12
C ARG A 63 -4.69 -18.99 -12.80
N PRO A 64 -4.87 -17.88 -12.06
CA PRO A 64 -3.74 -17.04 -11.65
C PRO A 64 -2.73 -17.81 -10.81
N SER A 65 -1.45 -17.55 -11.01
CA SER A 65 -0.36 -18.05 -10.18
C SER A 65 0.18 -16.92 -9.32
N TYR A 66 0.34 -17.17 -8.03
CA TYR A 66 0.87 -16.21 -7.05
C TYR A 66 2.26 -16.60 -6.53
N ILE A 67 2.99 -17.42 -7.29
CA ILE A 67 4.30 -17.97 -6.88
C ILE A 67 5.35 -16.88 -6.61
N ARG A 68 5.16 -15.68 -7.14
CA ARG A 68 6.05 -14.53 -6.89
C ARG A 68 5.82 -13.87 -5.54
N ALA A 69 4.65 -14.07 -4.93
CA ALA A 69 4.37 -13.50 -3.62
C ALA A 69 5.30 -14.13 -2.57
N ALA A 70 5.84 -13.30 -1.68
CA ALA A 70 6.65 -13.78 -0.56
C ALA A 70 5.84 -14.65 0.39
N GLY A 71 6.49 -15.66 0.97
CA GLY A 71 5.91 -16.43 2.08
C GLY A 71 5.76 -15.59 3.35
N HIS A 72 4.98 -16.09 4.29
CA HIS A 72 4.66 -15.35 5.55
C HIS A 72 5.90 -14.97 6.34
N GLU A 73 6.95 -15.78 6.32
CA GLU A 73 8.21 -15.58 7.03
C GLU A 73 8.97 -14.31 6.57
N ILE A 74 8.72 -13.87 5.32
CA ILE A 74 9.27 -12.62 4.75
C ILE A 74 8.21 -11.52 4.75
N ALA A 75 7.01 -11.85 4.30
CA ALA A 75 5.96 -10.87 4.05
C ALA A 75 5.45 -10.21 5.34
N VAL A 76 5.26 -10.97 6.43
CA VAL A 76 4.72 -10.41 7.69
C VAL A 76 5.67 -9.40 8.31
N PRO A 77 6.96 -9.72 8.56
CA PRO A 77 7.89 -8.74 9.14
C PRO A 77 8.07 -7.49 8.27
N LEU A 78 8.11 -7.65 6.94
CA LEU A 78 8.28 -6.50 6.05
C LEU A 78 7.01 -5.65 5.96
N TYR A 79 5.82 -6.25 6.02
CA TYR A 79 4.54 -5.55 6.12
C TYR A 79 4.46 -4.71 7.40
N GLU A 80 4.80 -5.31 8.56
CA GLU A 80 4.82 -4.61 9.85
C GLU A 80 5.83 -3.46 9.85
N TYR A 81 7.02 -3.70 9.31
CA TYR A 81 8.04 -2.68 9.12
C TYR A 81 7.52 -1.52 8.26
N PHE A 82 6.92 -1.83 7.10
CA PHE A 82 6.34 -0.83 6.21
C PHE A 82 5.27 0.03 6.90
N CYS A 83 4.35 -0.59 7.64
CA CYS A 83 3.30 0.14 8.36
C CYS A 83 3.88 1.06 9.43
N ASN A 84 4.91 0.61 10.15
CA ASN A 84 5.61 1.42 11.15
C ASN A 84 6.32 2.62 10.50
N GLU A 85 7.12 2.39 9.46
CA GLU A 85 7.85 3.47 8.75
C GLU A 85 6.89 4.46 8.08
N LEU A 86 5.78 3.96 7.54
CA LEU A 86 4.75 4.82 6.95
C LEU A 86 4.06 5.69 8.00
N SER A 87 3.82 5.15 9.21
CA SER A 87 3.27 5.92 10.34
C SER A 87 4.24 7.04 10.77
N ILE A 88 5.53 6.74 10.82
CA ILE A 88 6.57 7.73 11.13
C ILE A 88 6.58 8.83 10.06
N ALA A 89 6.59 8.45 8.79
CA ALA A 89 6.62 9.39 7.67
C ALA A 89 5.35 10.25 7.57
N LEU A 90 4.19 9.69 7.90
CA LEU A 90 2.89 10.37 7.92
C LEU A 90 2.73 11.30 9.13
N GLY A 91 3.44 11.03 10.24
CA GLY A 91 3.31 11.75 11.50
C GLY A 91 2.11 11.34 12.35
N LYS A 92 1.45 10.25 12.00
CA LYS A 92 0.35 9.61 12.75
C LYS A 92 0.26 8.12 12.41
N GLU A 93 -0.37 7.35 13.28
CA GLU A 93 -0.57 5.92 13.07
C GLU A 93 -1.39 5.66 11.80
N VAL A 94 -0.97 4.70 10.98
CA VAL A 94 -1.75 4.21 9.85
C VAL A 94 -2.70 3.10 10.32
N GLU A 95 -3.89 3.06 9.76
CA GLU A 95 -4.83 1.97 9.99
C GLU A 95 -4.40 0.74 9.20
N THR A 96 -4.64 -0.45 9.74
CA THR A 96 -4.27 -1.71 9.10
C THR A 96 -5.41 -2.71 9.13
N GLY A 97 -5.39 -3.65 8.17
CA GLY A 97 -6.17 -4.86 8.26
C GLY A 97 -5.45 -5.94 9.09
N GLU A 98 -6.02 -7.13 9.13
CA GLU A 98 -5.40 -8.32 9.71
C GLU A 98 -4.72 -9.12 8.60
N PHE A 99 -3.39 -9.32 8.71
CA PHE A 99 -2.61 -10.01 7.68
C PHE A 99 -3.11 -11.44 7.46
N GLY A 100 -3.42 -11.77 6.19
CA GLY A 100 -3.89 -13.10 5.79
C GLY A 100 -5.35 -13.42 6.12
N ALA A 101 -6.11 -12.51 6.72
CA ALA A 101 -7.52 -12.72 7.02
C ALA A 101 -8.44 -12.57 5.79
N ASP A 102 -9.63 -13.15 5.87
CA ASP A 102 -10.71 -12.89 4.92
C ASP A 102 -11.39 -11.56 5.27
N MET A 103 -10.91 -10.49 4.65
CA MET A 103 -11.39 -9.13 4.90
C MET A 103 -12.42 -8.71 3.86
N LYS A 104 -13.53 -8.12 4.33
CA LYS A 104 -14.50 -7.43 3.48
C LYS A 104 -14.17 -5.94 3.54
N VAL A 105 -13.85 -5.34 2.39
CA VAL A 105 -13.45 -3.94 2.30
C VAL A 105 -14.54 -3.17 1.57
N GLU A 106 -15.12 -2.18 2.25
CA GLU A 106 -16.08 -1.25 1.68
C GLU A 106 -15.46 0.14 1.62
N LEU A 107 -15.51 0.79 0.46
CA LEU A 107 -14.94 2.12 0.27
C LEU A 107 -15.73 2.91 -0.77
N LEU A 108 -15.68 4.23 -0.66
CA LEU A 108 -16.11 5.14 -1.72
C LEU A 108 -14.87 5.57 -2.54
N ASN A 109 -14.77 5.08 -3.77
CA ASN A 109 -13.74 5.54 -4.70
C ASN A 109 -14.16 6.87 -5.33
N ASN A 110 -13.56 7.96 -4.86
CA ASN A 110 -13.82 9.31 -5.39
C ASN A 110 -12.83 9.62 -6.50
N GLY A 111 -13.12 9.07 -7.71
CA GLY A 111 -12.30 9.30 -8.89
C GLY A 111 -12.35 10.75 -9.41
N PRO A 112 -11.73 11.01 -10.59
CA PRO A 112 -11.16 10.04 -11.54
C PRO A 112 -9.77 9.50 -11.16
N VAL A 113 -9.05 10.13 -10.25
CA VAL A 113 -7.72 9.68 -9.82
C VAL A 113 -7.85 8.60 -8.74
N THR A 114 -7.31 7.44 -9.05
CA THR A 114 -7.37 6.25 -8.18
C THR A 114 -5.98 5.67 -7.99
#